data_cf7a3736ee8e7bc700d45a6029a5695c
#
_entry.id   cf7a3736ee8e7bc700d45a6029a5695c
#
_cell.length_a   1.000
_cell.length_b   1.000
_cell.length_c   1.000
_cell.angle_alpha   90.00
_cell.angle_beta   90.00
_cell.angle_gamma   90.00
#
_symmetry.space_group_name_H-M   'P 1'
#
loop_
_entity.id
_entity.type
_entity.pdbx_description
1 polymer ?
#
loop_
_entity_poly.entity_id
_entity_poly.type
_entity_poly.pdbx_seq_one_letter_code
_entity_poly.pdbx_strand_id
1 'polypeptide(L)'
;MYPAFTVAEVRRAEQLELDRLGEDVLMRRAARGLATVVLEELRRSAGRVYGNRVLLVVGSGNNGGDGLWAGVTLARRGVRVSAWRTGSAVHAAGWAAFLAAGGRELDAAGALAELSRAAVVVDAVTGLGGRAGLRPEVAGFAAACATRRVPVVAVDLPSGIPADPPFVVPAPAHFPATTTVSFGGRKLCQAIEPARSACGRLVLVDIGLGTMTPEVVCWEPADVLAHWPVPGPSDDKYSRGVVGIDAGSASYPGAGVLATTGAVRAGAGMVRFVGVPEVAATVVERLPNVVAAPGRVQSLVLGSGWGRRPDGARIVAAAIDGGLPVVLDADALTLLPEVLHADVLLTPHAGELARLLDVPREQITADPVAAARQAVAQTGATVLLKGASQVVATPGHEAVELAVPGPAWTAQAGSGDLLAGICGALLAAGLPVRLAAVLAASAQALAAARQGGVPPQELDLQAALG
;
A
#
# COMPACT_ATOMS: atom_id res chain seq x y z
N MET A 1 -7.89 -8.19 -6.60
CA MET A 1 -8.09 -7.18 -5.51
C MET A 1 -8.35 -7.88 -4.20
N TYR A 2 -7.94 -7.29 -3.09
CA TYR A 2 -8.23 -7.79 -1.75
C TYR A 2 -8.58 -6.65 -0.79
N PRO A 3 -9.50 -6.91 0.17
CA PRO A 3 -9.90 -5.91 1.16
C PRO A 3 -8.89 -5.82 2.31
N ALA A 4 -8.82 -4.62 2.95
CA ALA A 4 -8.22 -4.42 4.26
C ALA A 4 -9.19 -3.67 5.17
N PHE A 5 -9.15 -4.00 6.46
CA PHE A 5 -10.17 -3.64 7.43
C PHE A 5 -9.57 -2.88 8.61
N THR A 6 -10.37 -2.01 9.21
CA THR A 6 -10.03 -1.38 10.50
C THR A 6 -10.11 -2.39 11.65
N VAL A 7 -9.43 -2.09 12.75
CA VAL A 7 -9.55 -2.85 14.01
C VAL A 7 -10.99 -2.92 14.48
N ALA A 8 -11.73 -1.82 14.35
CA ALA A 8 -13.13 -1.76 14.77
C ALA A 8 -13.98 -2.78 14.01
N GLU A 9 -13.80 -2.87 12.69
CA GLU A 9 -14.56 -3.80 11.85
C GLU A 9 -14.19 -5.26 12.11
N VAL A 10 -12.89 -5.56 12.28
CA VAL A 10 -12.44 -6.92 12.63
C VAL A 10 -13.01 -7.35 13.99
N ARG A 11 -12.92 -6.48 15.00
CA ARG A 11 -13.48 -6.78 16.32
C ARG A 11 -14.99 -6.97 16.30
N ARG A 12 -15.72 -6.17 15.51
CA ARG A 12 -17.15 -6.35 15.32
C ARG A 12 -17.47 -7.74 14.75
N ALA A 13 -16.73 -8.16 13.74
CA ALA A 13 -16.92 -9.47 13.12
C ALA A 13 -16.51 -10.63 14.07
N GLU A 14 -15.42 -10.47 14.81
CA GLU A 14 -15.00 -11.43 15.86
C GLU A 14 -16.08 -11.57 16.93
N GLN A 15 -16.63 -10.47 17.44
CA GLN A 15 -17.64 -10.50 18.50
C GLN A 15 -18.90 -11.26 18.07
N LEU A 16 -19.37 -11.04 16.85
CA LEU A 16 -20.52 -11.77 16.31
C LEU A 16 -20.30 -13.29 16.28
N GLU A 17 -19.08 -13.72 15.93
CA GLU A 17 -18.75 -15.15 15.92
C GLU A 17 -18.48 -15.70 17.34
N LEU A 18 -17.93 -14.92 18.26
CA LEU A 18 -17.75 -15.30 19.65
C LEU A 18 -19.10 -15.53 20.33
N ASP A 19 -20.08 -14.66 20.10
CA ASP A 19 -21.43 -14.79 20.63
C ASP A 19 -22.14 -16.06 20.09
N ARG A 20 -21.80 -16.48 18.86
CA ARG A 20 -22.38 -17.65 18.19
C ARG A 20 -21.70 -18.98 18.55
N LEU A 21 -20.35 -18.98 18.65
CA LEU A 21 -19.54 -20.20 18.72
C LEU A 21 -18.84 -20.41 20.07
N GLY A 22 -18.75 -19.38 20.91
CA GLY A 22 -17.95 -19.36 22.14
C GLY A 22 -16.47 -19.02 21.91
N GLU A 23 -15.81 -18.56 22.97
CA GLU A 23 -14.47 -17.96 22.93
C GLU A 23 -13.37 -18.88 22.40
N ASP A 24 -13.41 -20.17 22.70
CA ASP A 24 -12.36 -21.12 22.35
C ASP A 24 -12.23 -21.42 20.85
N VAL A 25 -13.30 -21.25 20.08
CA VAL A 25 -13.33 -21.73 18.68
C VAL A 25 -12.44 -20.90 17.77
N LEU A 26 -12.53 -19.58 17.85
CA LEU A 26 -11.71 -18.67 17.02
C LEU A 26 -10.24 -18.82 17.35
N MET A 27 -9.88 -18.84 18.64
CA MET A 27 -8.50 -19.03 19.09
C MET A 27 -7.91 -20.37 18.61
N ARG A 28 -8.68 -21.46 18.67
CA ARG A 28 -8.21 -22.77 18.17
C ARG A 28 -7.98 -22.76 16.66
N ARG A 29 -8.83 -22.07 15.88
CA ARG A 29 -8.64 -21.91 14.43
C ARG A 29 -7.39 -21.09 14.13
N ALA A 30 -7.21 -19.94 14.80
CA ALA A 30 -6.03 -19.08 14.68
C ALA A 30 -4.74 -19.83 15.04
N ALA A 31 -4.69 -20.48 16.21
CA ALA A 31 -3.53 -21.23 16.66
C ALA A 31 -3.16 -22.40 15.74
N ARG A 32 -4.15 -23.08 15.16
CA ARG A 32 -3.92 -24.16 14.19
C ARG A 32 -3.30 -23.62 12.89
N GLY A 33 -3.84 -22.52 12.37
CA GLY A 33 -3.29 -21.84 11.20
C GLY A 33 -1.86 -21.35 11.43
N LEU A 34 -1.63 -20.69 12.58
CA LEU A 34 -0.29 -20.25 12.99
C LEU A 34 0.70 -21.41 13.06
N ALA A 35 0.33 -22.51 13.72
CA ALA A 35 1.19 -23.69 13.81
C ALA A 35 1.55 -24.25 12.44
N THR A 36 0.60 -24.28 11.49
CA THR A 36 0.86 -24.72 10.11
C THR A 36 1.90 -23.84 9.43
N VAL A 37 1.77 -22.53 9.53
CA VAL A 37 2.72 -21.57 8.92
C VAL A 37 4.11 -21.70 9.57
N VAL A 38 4.20 -21.85 10.89
CA VAL A 38 5.49 -22.08 11.58
C VAL A 38 6.14 -23.40 11.14
N LEU A 39 5.37 -24.46 10.94
CA LEU A 39 5.88 -25.74 10.43
C LEU A 39 6.41 -25.61 8.99
N GLU A 40 5.76 -24.83 8.15
CA GLU A 40 6.23 -24.50 6.80
C GLU A 40 7.51 -23.67 6.85
N GLU A 41 7.58 -22.68 7.74
CA GLU A 41 8.77 -21.87 7.94
C GLU A 41 9.97 -22.72 8.38
N LEU A 42 9.77 -23.66 9.31
CA LEU A 42 10.79 -24.61 9.73
C LEU A 42 11.29 -25.49 8.59
N ARG A 43 10.39 -25.96 7.71
CA ARG A 43 10.81 -26.71 6.51
C ARG A 43 11.65 -25.86 5.56
N ARG A 44 11.25 -24.61 5.37
CA ARG A 44 11.94 -23.67 4.46
C ARG A 44 13.31 -23.25 4.99
N SER A 45 13.40 -22.90 6.28
CA SER A 45 14.62 -22.34 6.89
C SER A 45 15.60 -23.41 7.36
N ALA A 46 15.11 -24.58 7.82
CA ALA A 46 15.92 -25.61 8.45
C ALA A 46 15.81 -27.00 7.78
N GLY A 47 15.08 -27.13 6.69
CA GLY A 47 14.92 -28.37 5.91
C GLY A 47 14.11 -29.49 6.58
N ARG A 48 13.78 -29.35 7.86
CA ARG A 48 13.06 -30.37 8.66
C ARG A 48 12.22 -29.70 9.76
N VAL A 49 11.32 -30.47 10.36
CA VAL A 49 10.48 -30.06 11.50
C VAL A 49 10.97 -30.64 12.80
N TYR A 50 11.11 -31.96 12.84
CA TYR A 50 11.45 -32.70 14.06
C TYR A 50 12.80 -32.28 14.66
N GLY A 51 12.81 -32.03 15.98
CA GLY A 51 14.02 -31.69 16.73
C GLY A 51 14.46 -30.23 16.61
N ASN A 52 13.87 -29.44 15.69
CA ASN A 52 14.14 -28.00 15.59
C ASN A 52 13.62 -27.24 16.81
N ARG A 53 14.11 -26.02 16.99
CA ARG A 53 13.80 -25.16 18.13
C ARG A 53 12.97 -23.95 17.66
N VAL A 54 11.88 -23.71 18.37
CA VAL A 54 11.03 -22.52 18.20
C VAL A 54 10.97 -21.77 19.53
N LEU A 55 11.18 -20.47 19.47
CA LEU A 55 11.07 -19.59 20.63
C LEU A 55 9.83 -18.71 20.47
N LEU A 56 8.89 -18.83 21.42
CA LEU A 56 7.72 -17.98 21.51
C LEU A 56 8.04 -16.77 22.40
N VAL A 57 7.73 -15.58 21.95
CA VAL A 57 7.74 -14.35 22.76
C VAL A 57 6.29 -13.98 23.04
N VAL A 58 5.86 -14.12 24.29
CA VAL A 58 4.45 -14.20 24.65
C VAL A 58 4.01 -13.00 25.48
N GLY A 59 2.96 -12.32 25.01
CA GLY A 59 2.25 -11.26 25.74
C GLY A 59 1.09 -11.81 26.59
N SER A 60 0.40 -10.88 27.25
CA SER A 60 -0.67 -11.21 28.22
C SER A 60 -2.05 -11.49 27.60
N GLY A 61 -2.29 -11.05 26.35
CA GLY A 61 -3.61 -11.09 25.70
C GLY A 61 -3.86 -12.36 24.86
N ASN A 62 -4.95 -12.33 24.08
CA ASN A 62 -5.35 -13.42 23.19
C ASN A 62 -4.27 -13.76 22.15
N ASN A 63 -3.53 -12.77 21.66
CA ASN A 63 -2.40 -12.99 20.76
C ASN A 63 -1.33 -13.93 21.37
N GLY A 64 -1.03 -13.74 22.68
CA GLY A 64 -0.22 -14.67 23.44
C GLY A 64 -0.85 -16.05 23.56
N GLY A 65 -2.18 -16.12 23.73
CA GLY A 65 -2.95 -17.36 23.73
C GLY A 65 -2.82 -18.14 22.42
N ASP A 66 -2.97 -17.47 21.28
CA ASP A 66 -2.78 -18.06 19.95
C ASP A 66 -1.39 -18.65 19.78
N GLY A 67 -0.35 -17.90 20.19
CA GLY A 67 1.04 -18.36 20.20
C GLY A 67 1.25 -19.60 21.06
N LEU A 68 0.69 -19.62 22.28
CA LEU A 68 0.81 -20.76 23.21
C LEU A 68 0.10 -22.01 22.68
N TRP A 69 -1.13 -21.91 22.18
CA TRP A 69 -1.84 -23.04 21.59
C TRP A 69 -1.18 -23.55 20.31
N ALA A 70 -0.58 -22.66 19.50
CA ALA A 70 0.28 -23.06 18.39
C ALA A 70 1.51 -23.81 18.90
N GLY A 71 2.15 -23.34 19.99
CA GLY A 71 3.27 -24.00 20.67
C GLY A 71 2.94 -25.42 21.12
N VAL A 72 1.73 -25.65 21.67
CA VAL A 72 1.23 -27.01 21.99
C VAL A 72 1.23 -27.91 20.75
N THR A 73 0.71 -27.39 19.66
CA THR A 73 0.65 -28.15 18.38
C THR A 73 2.03 -28.46 17.84
N LEU A 74 2.96 -27.51 17.92
CA LEU A 74 4.36 -27.68 17.50
C LEU A 74 5.09 -28.72 18.36
N ALA A 75 4.93 -28.66 19.70
CA ALA A 75 5.53 -29.62 20.63
C ALA A 75 5.07 -31.05 20.31
N ARG A 76 3.75 -31.26 20.10
CA ARG A 76 3.18 -32.56 19.71
C ARG A 76 3.70 -33.08 18.37
N ARG A 77 4.27 -32.20 17.49
CA ARG A 77 4.93 -32.55 16.24
C ARG A 77 6.44 -32.75 16.38
N GLY A 78 6.96 -32.81 17.62
CA GLY A 78 8.35 -33.07 17.95
C GLY A 78 9.26 -31.85 17.79
N VAL A 79 8.71 -30.64 17.76
CA VAL A 79 9.47 -29.37 17.83
C VAL A 79 9.81 -29.09 19.30
N ARG A 80 11.02 -28.64 19.57
CA ARG A 80 11.41 -28.16 20.92
C ARG A 80 10.96 -26.70 21.07
N VAL A 81 9.91 -26.48 21.87
CA VAL A 81 9.34 -25.14 22.02
C VAL A 81 9.68 -24.56 23.38
N SER A 82 10.26 -23.37 23.36
CA SER A 82 10.49 -22.56 24.55
C SER A 82 9.67 -21.28 24.46
N ALA A 83 9.27 -20.71 25.61
CA ALA A 83 8.51 -19.46 25.65
C ALA A 83 9.09 -18.49 26.67
N TRP A 84 9.19 -17.22 26.28
CA TRP A 84 9.48 -16.11 27.16
C TRP A 84 8.22 -15.27 27.36
N ARG A 85 7.77 -15.15 28.61
CA ARG A 85 6.68 -14.24 28.99
C ARG A 85 7.24 -12.82 29.13
N THR A 86 6.72 -11.89 28.34
CA THR A 86 7.17 -10.48 28.36
C THR A 86 6.57 -9.68 29.53
N GLY A 87 5.77 -10.29 30.38
CA GLY A 87 5.14 -9.69 31.56
C GLY A 87 4.66 -10.76 32.55
N SER A 88 4.09 -10.31 33.67
CA SER A 88 3.56 -11.22 34.73
C SER A 88 2.27 -11.94 34.32
N ALA A 89 1.41 -11.29 33.55
CA ALA A 89 0.17 -11.88 33.05
C ALA A 89 0.42 -12.71 31.78
N VAL A 90 -0.38 -13.79 31.64
CA VAL A 90 -0.36 -14.66 30.44
C VAL A 90 -1.75 -15.29 30.27
N HIS A 91 -2.08 -15.76 29.08
CA HIS A 91 -3.30 -16.54 28.85
C HIS A 91 -3.22 -17.87 29.60
N ALA A 92 -3.94 -17.98 30.76
CA ALA A 92 -3.74 -19.03 31.74
C ALA A 92 -3.93 -20.46 31.20
N ALA A 93 -5.03 -20.72 30.47
CA ALA A 93 -5.31 -22.02 29.87
C ALA A 93 -4.28 -22.43 28.83
N GLY A 94 -3.87 -21.50 27.96
CA GLY A 94 -2.82 -21.72 26.94
C GLY A 94 -1.47 -22.02 27.58
N TRP A 95 -1.12 -21.31 28.67
CA TRP A 95 0.13 -21.52 29.39
C TRP A 95 0.21 -22.90 30.06
N ALA A 96 -0.86 -23.27 30.76
CA ALA A 96 -0.93 -24.59 31.36
C ALA A 96 -0.83 -25.72 30.33
N ALA A 97 -1.55 -25.60 29.22
CA ALA A 97 -1.50 -26.57 28.13
C ALA A 97 -0.12 -26.64 27.48
N PHE A 98 0.55 -25.50 27.31
CA PHE A 98 1.90 -25.41 26.76
C PHE A 98 2.93 -26.15 27.61
N LEU A 99 2.91 -25.94 28.95
CA LEU A 99 3.80 -26.66 29.87
C LEU A 99 3.49 -28.16 29.88
N ALA A 100 2.20 -28.54 29.91
CA ALA A 100 1.78 -29.95 29.87
C ALA A 100 2.20 -30.66 28.55
N ALA A 101 2.36 -29.93 27.47
CA ALA A 101 2.86 -30.46 26.19
C ALA A 101 4.41 -30.56 26.12
N GLY A 102 5.12 -30.24 27.22
CA GLY A 102 6.59 -30.25 27.27
C GLY A 102 7.26 -28.95 26.86
N GLY A 103 6.50 -27.86 26.78
CA GLY A 103 7.03 -26.52 26.58
C GLY A 103 7.89 -26.04 27.73
N ARG A 104 8.92 -25.27 27.47
CA ARG A 104 9.88 -24.77 28.46
C ARG A 104 9.74 -23.26 28.65
N GLU A 105 9.58 -22.81 29.89
CA GLU A 105 9.65 -21.39 30.23
C GLU A 105 11.11 -20.88 30.21
N LEU A 106 11.31 -19.67 29.73
CA LEU A 106 12.56 -18.92 29.79
C LEU A 106 12.29 -17.52 30.37
N ASP A 107 13.28 -16.98 31.04
CA ASP A 107 13.40 -15.55 31.29
C ASP A 107 14.00 -14.82 30.08
N ALA A 108 14.11 -13.50 30.16
CA ALA A 108 14.66 -12.68 29.07
C ALA A 108 16.10 -13.06 28.70
N ALA A 109 16.96 -13.34 29.69
CA ALA A 109 18.34 -13.75 29.46
C ALA A 109 18.42 -15.12 28.77
N GLY A 110 17.59 -16.06 29.22
CA GLY A 110 17.45 -17.39 28.63
C GLY A 110 16.90 -17.33 27.19
N ALA A 111 15.94 -16.44 26.91
CA ALA A 111 15.39 -16.21 25.58
C ALA A 111 16.47 -15.66 24.62
N LEU A 112 17.25 -14.69 25.08
CA LEU A 112 18.36 -14.11 24.28
C LEU A 112 19.45 -15.15 23.99
N ALA A 113 19.75 -16.01 24.96
CA ALA A 113 20.70 -17.13 24.79
C ALA A 113 20.14 -18.20 23.82
N GLU A 114 18.85 -18.53 23.92
CA GLU A 114 18.20 -19.51 23.04
C GLU A 114 18.10 -19.03 21.58
N LEU A 115 18.11 -17.71 21.33
CA LEU A 115 18.04 -17.11 19.99
C LEU A 115 19.12 -17.61 19.04
N SER A 116 20.32 -17.95 19.54
CA SER A 116 21.41 -18.54 18.74
C SER A 116 21.12 -19.94 18.21
N ARG A 117 20.11 -20.62 18.76
CA ARG A 117 19.74 -22.00 18.44
C ARG A 117 18.32 -22.10 17.87
N ALA A 118 17.52 -21.03 17.98
CA ALA A 118 16.17 -20.98 17.47
C ALA A 118 16.18 -20.95 15.94
N ALA A 119 15.45 -21.86 15.32
CA ALA A 119 15.23 -21.85 13.87
C ALA A 119 14.17 -20.83 13.47
N VAL A 120 13.21 -20.55 14.38
CA VAL A 120 12.13 -19.58 14.20
C VAL A 120 11.79 -18.94 15.55
N VAL A 121 11.55 -17.63 15.54
CA VAL A 121 10.93 -16.89 16.64
C VAL A 121 9.48 -16.63 16.28
N VAL A 122 8.57 -16.83 17.23
CA VAL A 122 7.15 -16.44 17.08
C VAL A 122 6.91 -15.21 17.95
N ASP A 123 6.57 -14.11 17.34
CA ASP A 123 6.16 -12.87 18.00
C ASP A 123 4.66 -12.94 18.30
N ALA A 124 4.32 -13.24 19.54
CA ALA A 124 2.96 -13.30 20.07
C ALA A 124 2.76 -12.30 21.23
N VAL A 125 3.44 -11.12 21.16
CA VAL A 125 3.39 -10.11 22.23
C VAL A 125 2.10 -9.31 22.17
N THR A 126 1.80 -8.69 21.03
CA THR A 126 0.59 -7.87 20.86
C THR A 126 -0.05 -8.12 19.48
N GLY A 127 -1.38 -8.16 19.44
CA GLY A 127 -2.20 -8.19 18.22
C GLY A 127 -2.97 -6.86 18.03
N LEU A 128 -4.25 -6.91 17.68
CA LEU A 128 -5.13 -5.76 17.39
C LEU A 128 -5.13 -4.65 18.44
N GLY A 129 -4.81 -4.94 19.69
CA GLY A 129 -4.70 -3.95 20.77
C GLY A 129 -3.31 -3.35 20.94
N GLY A 130 -2.37 -3.68 20.05
CA GLY A 130 -1.00 -3.20 20.09
C GLY A 130 -0.89 -1.69 19.89
N ARG A 131 0.15 -1.10 20.51
CA ARG A 131 0.51 0.32 20.35
C ARG A 131 1.83 0.43 19.61
N ALA A 132 2.11 1.61 19.11
CA ALA A 132 3.39 1.94 18.49
C ALA A 132 4.55 1.77 19.51
N GLY A 133 5.58 1.03 19.10
CA GLY A 133 6.77 0.77 19.91
C GLY A 133 6.68 -0.44 20.82
N LEU A 134 7.85 -0.88 21.27
CA LEU A 134 8.05 -1.99 22.20
C LEU A 134 8.67 -1.50 23.50
N ARG A 135 8.41 -2.20 24.60
CA ARG A 135 9.15 -1.97 25.84
C ARG A 135 10.64 -2.25 25.64
N PRO A 136 11.55 -1.54 26.33
CA PRO A 136 13.00 -1.59 26.05
C PRO A 136 13.59 -2.99 25.98
N GLU A 137 13.21 -3.88 26.89
CA GLU A 137 13.69 -5.27 26.93
C GLU A 137 13.25 -6.06 25.69
N VAL A 138 11.99 -5.92 25.30
CA VAL A 138 11.42 -6.59 24.10
C VAL A 138 11.99 -5.97 22.83
N ALA A 139 12.20 -4.65 22.80
CA ALA A 139 12.84 -3.94 21.69
C ALA A 139 14.27 -4.42 21.46
N GLY A 140 15.04 -4.59 22.54
CA GLY A 140 16.40 -5.15 22.48
C GLY A 140 16.42 -6.58 21.92
N PHE A 141 15.46 -7.41 22.32
CA PHE A 141 15.32 -8.76 21.76
C PHE A 141 14.92 -8.75 20.27
N ALA A 142 13.97 -7.91 19.88
CA ALA A 142 13.56 -7.76 18.48
C ALA A 142 14.72 -7.29 17.58
N ALA A 143 15.53 -6.35 18.07
CA ALA A 143 16.76 -5.91 17.40
C ALA A 143 17.80 -7.04 17.27
N ALA A 144 17.92 -7.89 18.29
CA ALA A 144 18.80 -9.07 18.22
C ALA A 144 18.30 -10.10 17.19
N CYS A 145 16.97 -10.27 17.01
CA CYS A 145 16.41 -11.11 15.93
C CYS A 145 16.84 -10.59 14.56
N ALA A 146 16.72 -9.27 14.32
CA ALA A 146 17.14 -8.63 13.08
C ALA A 146 18.64 -8.82 12.82
N THR A 147 19.47 -8.52 13.80
CA THR A 147 20.94 -8.61 13.70
C THR A 147 21.41 -10.02 13.38
N ARG A 148 20.78 -11.02 14.00
CA ARG A 148 21.10 -12.44 13.79
C ARG A 148 20.36 -13.06 12.62
N ARG A 149 19.48 -12.33 11.96
CA ARG A 149 18.65 -12.78 10.83
C ARG A 149 17.86 -14.04 11.15
N VAL A 150 17.36 -14.17 12.37
CA VAL A 150 16.49 -15.27 12.74
C VAL A 150 15.09 -15.01 12.16
N PRO A 151 14.49 -15.96 11.43
CA PRO A 151 13.12 -15.80 10.92
C PRO A 151 12.14 -15.52 12.06
N VAL A 152 11.32 -14.47 11.89
CA VAL A 152 10.27 -14.08 12.84
C VAL A 152 8.90 -14.31 12.18
N VAL A 153 8.06 -15.10 12.82
CA VAL A 153 6.66 -15.26 12.48
C VAL A 153 5.82 -14.43 13.45
N ALA A 154 5.24 -13.34 12.96
CA ALA A 154 4.38 -12.49 13.76
C ALA A 154 2.94 -13.03 13.80
N VAL A 155 2.35 -13.04 14.99
CA VAL A 155 0.97 -13.46 15.23
C VAL A 155 0.05 -12.27 15.06
N ASP A 156 -0.82 -12.33 14.08
CA ASP A 156 -1.77 -11.32 13.63
C ASP A 156 -1.11 -10.08 12.99
N LEU A 157 -0.19 -9.43 13.68
CA LEU A 157 0.64 -8.31 13.20
C LEU A 157 1.96 -8.24 13.97
N PRO A 158 3.01 -7.60 13.42
CA PRO A 158 4.26 -7.41 14.13
C PRO A 158 4.07 -6.54 15.38
N SER A 159 4.46 -7.05 16.54
CA SER A 159 4.34 -6.29 17.77
C SER A 159 5.20 -5.03 17.74
N GLY A 160 4.61 -3.92 18.17
CA GLY A 160 5.19 -2.57 18.08
C GLY A 160 4.69 -1.76 16.88
N ILE A 161 3.95 -2.38 15.95
CA ILE A 161 3.24 -1.70 14.87
C ILE A 161 1.75 -1.58 15.27
N PRO A 162 1.13 -0.39 15.23
CA PRO A 162 -0.31 -0.25 15.41
C PRO A 162 -1.05 -0.86 14.20
N ALA A 163 -2.21 -1.45 14.43
CA ALA A 163 -2.99 -2.09 13.37
C ALA A 163 -3.64 -1.08 12.41
N ASP A 164 -4.07 0.07 12.95
CA ASP A 164 -4.67 1.17 12.20
C ASP A 164 -3.79 2.42 12.24
N PRO A 165 -3.89 3.32 11.25
CA PRO A 165 -3.27 4.63 11.33
C PRO A 165 -3.84 5.48 12.51
N PRO A 166 -3.14 6.54 12.95
CA PRO A 166 -1.94 7.10 12.32
C PRO A 166 -0.67 6.28 12.58
N PHE A 167 0.12 6.08 11.52
CA PHE A 167 1.41 5.39 11.62
C PHE A 167 2.53 6.35 11.94
N VAL A 168 3.44 5.94 12.83
CA VAL A 168 4.61 6.74 13.19
C VAL A 168 5.70 6.59 12.13
N VAL A 169 6.26 7.72 11.69
CA VAL A 169 7.33 7.78 10.69
C VAL A 169 8.54 8.51 11.28
N PRO A 170 9.72 7.89 11.36
CA PRO A 170 10.04 6.50 11.01
C PRO A 170 9.33 5.49 11.92
N ALA A 171 9.17 4.26 11.46
CA ALA A 171 8.53 3.21 12.24
C ALA A 171 9.22 3.00 13.59
N PRO A 172 8.46 2.88 14.70
CA PRO A 172 9.01 2.68 16.02
C PRO A 172 9.67 1.29 16.17
N ALA A 173 10.30 1.03 17.32
CA ALA A 173 10.82 -0.30 17.61
C ALA A 173 9.71 -1.36 17.51
N HIS A 174 9.92 -2.37 16.69
CA HIS A 174 8.97 -3.44 16.38
C HIS A 174 9.70 -4.75 16.07
N PHE A 175 8.98 -5.86 16.04
CA PHE A 175 9.54 -7.12 15.53
C PHE A 175 9.67 -7.08 14.00
N PRO A 176 10.85 -7.43 13.45
CA PRO A 176 11.07 -7.49 12.00
C PRO A 176 10.49 -8.80 11.44
N ALA A 177 9.20 -8.85 11.20
CA ALA A 177 8.57 -10.08 10.75
C ALA A 177 9.06 -10.50 9.36
N THR A 178 9.48 -11.76 9.21
CA THR A 178 9.70 -12.39 7.90
C THR A 178 8.38 -12.89 7.32
N THR A 179 7.47 -13.29 8.21
CA THR A 179 6.12 -13.71 7.86
C THR A 179 5.15 -13.21 8.94
N THR A 180 4.03 -12.64 8.54
CA THR A 180 2.91 -12.30 9.42
C THR A 180 1.75 -13.22 9.12
N VAL A 181 1.19 -13.85 10.15
CA VAL A 181 -0.01 -14.70 10.06
C VAL A 181 -1.20 -13.89 10.54
N SER A 182 -2.00 -13.38 9.62
CA SER A 182 -3.17 -12.56 9.91
C SER A 182 -4.42 -13.41 9.99
N PHE A 183 -5.31 -13.11 10.94
CA PHE A 183 -6.53 -13.87 11.17
C PHE A 183 -7.78 -13.15 10.68
N GLY A 184 -8.65 -13.88 9.98
CA GLY A 184 -9.97 -13.44 9.51
C GLY A 184 -9.97 -12.39 8.41
N GLY A 185 -9.07 -11.41 8.47
CA GLY A 185 -8.96 -10.33 7.47
C GLY A 185 -7.63 -9.59 7.58
N ARG A 186 -7.24 -8.93 6.48
CA ARG A 186 -6.05 -8.06 6.49
C ARG A 186 -6.36 -6.76 7.23
N LYS A 187 -5.44 -6.29 8.05
CA LYS A 187 -5.51 -5.02 8.77
C LYS A 187 -4.86 -3.91 7.95
N LEU A 188 -5.16 -2.66 8.26
CA LEU A 188 -4.63 -1.52 7.50
C LEU A 188 -3.10 -1.45 7.53
N CYS A 189 -2.47 -1.79 8.65
CA CYS A 189 -1.01 -1.87 8.76
C CYS A 189 -0.36 -2.88 7.79
N GLN A 190 -1.12 -3.84 7.29
CA GLN A 190 -0.65 -4.85 6.34
C GLN A 190 -0.81 -4.41 4.88
N ALA A 191 -1.44 -3.27 4.65
CA ALA A 191 -1.70 -2.69 3.33
C ALA A 191 -0.97 -1.37 3.09
N ILE A 192 -0.77 -0.56 4.15
CA ILE A 192 -0.31 0.84 4.07
C ILE A 192 1.11 0.98 4.63
N GLU A 193 2.00 1.64 3.87
CA GLU A 193 3.34 2.01 4.34
C GLU A 193 3.29 3.15 5.38
N PRO A 194 4.24 3.20 6.32
CA PRO A 194 5.43 2.34 6.47
C PRO A 194 5.17 1.02 7.21
N ALA A 195 3.98 0.82 7.75
CA ALA A 195 3.64 -0.36 8.56
C ALA A 195 3.69 -1.67 7.74
N ARG A 196 3.27 -1.63 6.49
CA ARG A 196 3.27 -2.79 5.60
C ARG A 196 4.64 -3.43 5.44
N SER A 197 5.70 -2.64 5.31
CA SER A 197 7.08 -3.14 5.18
C SER A 197 7.54 -3.94 6.40
N ALA A 198 6.98 -3.69 7.59
CA ALA A 198 7.31 -4.45 8.80
C ALA A 198 6.67 -5.84 8.83
N CYS A 199 5.62 -6.08 8.02
CA CYS A 199 4.82 -7.32 8.06
C CYS A 199 5.47 -8.50 7.30
N GLY A 200 6.47 -8.27 6.46
CA GLY A 200 7.07 -9.31 5.64
C GLY A 200 6.04 -10.00 4.72
N ARG A 201 6.18 -11.31 4.53
CA ARG A 201 5.22 -12.12 3.77
C ARG A 201 3.94 -12.32 4.58
N LEU A 202 2.81 -11.90 4.04
CA LEU A 202 1.52 -12.06 4.69
C LEU A 202 0.88 -13.41 4.35
N VAL A 203 0.41 -14.12 5.36
CA VAL A 203 -0.41 -15.32 5.26
C VAL A 203 -1.74 -15.06 5.97
N LEU A 204 -2.83 -15.08 5.22
CA LEU A 204 -4.17 -14.93 5.77
C LEU A 204 -4.71 -16.29 6.15
N VAL A 205 -5.13 -16.43 7.41
CA VAL A 205 -5.82 -17.62 7.94
C VAL A 205 -7.28 -17.28 8.13
N ASP A 206 -8.14 -17.99 7.41
CA ASP A 206 -9.57 -17.90 7.62
C ASP A 206 -9.95 -18.56 8.97
N ILE A 207 -10.48 -17.76 9.87
CA ILE A 207 -11.00 -18.21 11.16
C ILE A 207 -12.53 -18.29 11.18
N GLY A 208 -13.19 -18.03 10.05
CA GLY A 208 -14.62 -18.10 9.85
C GLY A 208 -15.38 -16.86 10.30
N LEU A 209 -14.79 -15.66 10.10
CA LEU A 209 -15.51 -14.41 10.28
C LEU A 209 -16.52 -14.20 9.14
N GLY A 210 -17.66 -13.59 9.47
CA GLY A 210 -18.66 -13.20 8.49
C GLY A 210 -18.21 -12.05 7.59
N THR A 211 -19.15 -11.50 6.81
CA THR A 211 -18.89 -10.38 5.92
C THR A 211 -18.46 -9.13 6.70
N MET A 212 -17.41 -8.49 6.23
CA MET A 212 -16.84 -7.25 6.77
C MET A 212 -16.86 -6.15 5.70
N THR A 213 -17.03 -4.90 6.13
CA THR A 213 -16.95 -3.73 5.26
C THR A 213 -15.50 -3.26 5.13
N PRO A 214 -14.91 -3.24 3.93
CA PRO A 214 -13.54 -2.82 3.75
C PRO A 214 -13.38 -1.31 3.90
N GLU A 215 -12.34 -0.90 4.62
CA GLU A 215 -11.87 0.50 4.62
C GLU A 215 -11.10 0.79 3.34
N VAL A 216 -10.31 -0.20 2.90
CA VAL A 216 -9.43 -0.10 1.75
C VAL A 216 -9.55 -1.33 0.88
N VAL A 217 -9.51 -1.12 -0.44
CA VAL A 217 -9.38 -2.18 -1.46
C VAL A 217 -8.02 -2.07 -2.13
N CYS A 218 -7.21 -3.11 -2.03
CA CYS A 218 -5.86 -3.16 -2.59
C CYS A 218 -5.88 -3.86 -3.96
N TRP A 219 -5.26 -3.24 -4.94
CA TRP A 219 -5.12 -3.81 -6.28
C TRP A 219 -3.94 -4.79 -6.36
N GLU A 220 -4.09 -5.79 -7.20
CA GLU A 220 -3.08 -6.81 -7.51
C GLU A 220 -2.71 -6.76 -9.00
N PRO A 221 -1.55 -7.30 -9.41
CA PRO A 221 -1.14 -7.27 -10.82
C PRO A 221 -2.17 -7.85 -11.79
N ALA A 222 -2.88 -8.92 -11.39
CA ALA A 222 -3.91 -9.54 -12.21
C ALA A 222 -5.10 -8.62 -12.48
N ASP A 223 -5.44 -7.76 -11.52
CA ASP A 223 -6.53 -6.79 -11.68
C ASP A 223 -6.16 -5.70 -12.68
N VAL A 224 -4.90 -5.27 -12.67
CA VAL A 224 -4.40 -4.28 -13.63
C VAL A 224 -4.51 -4.84 -15.05
N LEU A 225 -4.05 -6.07 -15.25
CA LEU A 225 -4.13 -6.73 -16.57
C LEU A 225 -5.57 -6.91 -17.04
N ALA A 226 -6.49 -7.24 -16.13
CA ALA A 226 -7.90 -7.45 -16.45
C ALA A 226 -8.66 -6.16 -16.85
N HIS A 227 -8.18 -4.99 -16.39
CA HIS A 227 -8.84 -3.71 -16.60
C HIS A 227 -8.08 -2.76 -17.54
N TRP A 228 -6.85 -3.12 -17.94
CA TRP A 228 -6.09 -2.28 -18.87
C TRP A 228 -6.76 -2.23 -20.24
N PRO A 229 -6.95 -1.05 -20.84
CA PRO A 229 -7.61 -0.93 -22.13
C PRO A 229 -6.72 -1.49 -23.24
N VAL A 230 -7.16 -2.59 -23.85
CA VAL A 230 -6.49 -3.22 -25.00
C VAL A 230 -7.25 -2.87 -26.26
N PRO A 231 -6.60 -2.27 -27.29
CA PRO A 231 -7.25 -1.93 -28.54
C PRO A 231 -7.79 -3.15 -29.27
N GLY A 232 -9.03 -3.03 -29.77
CA GLY A 232 -9.65 -4.02 -30.63
C GLY A 232 -9.31 -3.82 -32.11
N PRO A 233 -9.68 -4.79 -32.97
CA PRO A 233 -9.33 -4.73 -34.41
C PRO A 233 -10.02 -3.60 -35.19
N SER A 234 -11.06 -2.99 -34.62
CA SER A 234 -11.82 -1.88 -35.22
C SER A 234 -11.44 -0.52 -34.67
N ASP A 235 -10.50 -0.46 -33.72
CA ASP A 235 -10.10 0.80 -33.10
C ASP A 235 -9.21 1.63 -34.01
N ASP A 236 -9.42 2.94 -33.95
CA ASP A 236 -8.60 3.95 -34.60
C ASP A 236 -7.99 4.91 -33.55
N LYS A 237 -7.21 5.86 -34.01
CA LYS A 237 -6.56 6.87 -33.14
C LYS A 237 -7.53 7.75 -32.37
N TYR A 238 -8.80 7.86 -32.79
CA TYR A 238 -9.82 8.66 -32.13
C TYR A 238 -10.64 7.84 -31.14
N SER A 239 -10.96 6.58 -31.48
CA SER A 239 -11.65 5.66 -30.56
C SER A 239 -10.79 5.29 -29.37
N ARG A 240 -9.46 5.20 -29.56
CA ARG A 240 -8.49 4.96 -28.48
C ARG A 240 -8.24 6.18 -27.61
N GLY A 241 -8.79 7.33 -27.95
CA GLY A 241 -8.73 8.56 -27.19
C GLY A 241 -7.59 9.51 -27.59
N VAL A 242 -7.89 10.79 -27.55
CA VAL A 242 -6.95 11.90 -27.77
C VAL A 242 -6.77 12.66 -26.46
N VAL A 243 -5.57 12.69 -25.92
CA VAL A 243 -5.23 13.45 -24.72
C VAL A 243 -4.56 14.77 -25.08
N GLY A 244 -5.01 15.87 -24.47
CA GLY A 244 -4.37 17.18 -24.53
C GLY A 244 -3.43 17.36 -23.33
N ILE A 245 -2.18 17.78 -23.57
CA ILE A 245 -1.18 17.99 -22.52
C ILE A 245 -0.69 19.43 -22.56
N ASP A 246 -0.89 20.13 -21.45
CA ASP A 246 -0.29 21.43 -21.17
C ASP A 246 0.58 21.28 -19.92
N ALA A 247 1.86 21.08 -20.15
CA ALA A 247 2.86 20.84 -19.11
C ALA A 247 4.20 21.44 -19.53
N GLY A 248 5.03 21.72 -18.53
CA GLY A 248 6.34 22.32 -18.73
C GLY A 248 6.31 23.82 -18.93
N SER A 249 7.47 24.41 -18.84
CA SER A 249 7.79 25.82 -19.07
C SER A 249 9.20 25.94 -19.59
N ALA A 250 9.63 27.15 -19.93
CA ALA A 250 11.02 27.41 -20.31
C ALA A 250 12.02 26.98 -19.23
N SER A 251 11.63 27.04 -17.94
CA SER A 251 12.46 26.59 -16.81
C SER A 251 12.40 25.08 -16.58
N TYR A 252 11.30 24.43 -16.95
CA TYR A 252 11.04 23.00 -16.72
C TYR A 252 10.53 22.28 -17.98
N PRO A 253 11.26 22.34 -19.10
CA PRO A 253 10.79 21.74 -20.36
C PRO A 253 10.65 20.22 -20.27
N GLY A 254 11.44 19.57 -19.40
CA GLY A 254 11.42 18.14 -19.17
C GLY A 254 10.08 17.61 -18.66
N ALA A 255 9.32 18.38 -17.87
CA ALA A 255 8.01 17.99 -17.37
C ALA A 255 7.01 17.79 -18.54
N GLY A 256 7.03 18.68 -19.55
CA GLY A 256 6.23 18.51 -20.77
C GLY A 256 6.59 17.25 -21.55
N VAL A 257 7.89 16.94 -21.67
CA VAL A 257 8.37 15.72 -22.33
C VAL A 257 7.91 14.47 -21.56
N LEU A 258 8.05 14.47 -20.22
CA LEU A 258 7.70 13.33 -19.38
C LEU A 258 6.20 13.05 -19.35
N ALA A 259 5.37 14.08 -19.17
CA ALA A 259 3.91 13.92 -19.21
C ALA A 259 3.45 13.38 -20.58
N THR A 260 4.02 13.92 -21.66
CA THR A 260 3.72 13.44 -23.02
C THR A 260 4.20 12.01 -23.24
N THR A 261 5.38 11.65 -22.74
CA THR A 261 5.92 10.27 -22.79
C THR A 261 5.01 9.31 -22.05
N GLY A 262 4.51 9.69 -20.86
CA GLY A 262 3.56 8.88 -20.10
C GLY A 262 2.30 8.54 -20.90
N ALA A 263 1.72 9.55 -21.55
CA ALA A 263 0.53 9.35 -22.36
C ALA A 263 0.79 8.47 -23.61
N VAL A 264 1.90 8.68 -24.31
CA VAL A 264 2.28 7.85 -25.47
C VAL A 264 2.50 6.39 -25.04
N ARG A 265 3.23 6.16 -23.97
CA ARG A 265 3.53 4.80 -23.46
C ARG A 265 2.34 4.08 -22.85
N ALA A 266 1.35 4.83 -22.34
CA ALA A 266 0.08 4.27 -21.90
C ALA A 266 -0.84 3.84 -23.06
N GLY A 267 -0.45 4.14 -24.32
CA GLY A 267 -1.18 3.70 -25.49
C GLY A 267 -2.28 4.66 -25.96
N ALA A 268 -2.19 5.96 -25.63
CA ALA A 268 -3.10 6.97 -26.18
C ALA A 268 -3.16 6.87 -27.72
N GLY A 269 -4.35 6.95 -28.29
CA GLY A 269 -4.52 6.93 -29.75
C GLY A 269 -3.88 8.12 -30.44
N MET A 270 -3.90 9.29 -29.79
CA MET A 270 -3.19 10.50 -30.18
C MET A 270 -2.86 11.34 -28.95
N VAL A 271 -1.70 11.97 -28.94
CA VAL A 271 -1.34 12.99 -27.96
C VAL A 271 -1.25 14.35 -28.66
N ARG A 272 -1.93 15.35 -28.11
CA ARG A 272 -1.80 16.75 -28.50
C ARG A 272 -1.07 17.51 -27.42
N PHE A 273 0.06 18.09 -27.75
CA PHE A 273 0.72 19.02 -26.85
C PHE A 273 0.16 20.43 -27.13
N VAL A 274 -0.46 20.99 -26.09
CA VAL A 274 -1.15 22.29 -26.17
C VAL A 274 -0.54 23.33 -25.21
N GLY A 275 0.62 23.02 -24.63
CA GLY A 275 1.38 23.92 -23.76
C GLY A 275 2.15 24.97 -24.53
N VAL A 276 3.12 25.61 -23.86
CA VAL A 276 3.89 26.75 -24.45
C VAL A 276 4.74 26.31 -25.64
N PRO A 277 4.91 27.18 -26.66
CA PRO A 277 5.60 26.83 -27.91
C PRO A 277 7.05 26.35 -27.70
N GLU A 278 7.76 26.91 -26.73
CA GLU A 278 9.15 26.58 -26.44
C GLU A 278 9.28 25.11 -25.97
N VAL A 279 8.30 24.59 -25.23
CA VAL A 279 8.26 23.20 -24.82
C VAL A 279 7.76 22.31 -25.93
N ALA A 280 6.80 22.77 -26.74
CA ALA A 280 6.25 22.03 -27.87
C ALA A 280 7.33 21.57 -28.85
N ALA A 281 8.30 22.44 -29.18
CA ALA A 281 9.42 22.09 -30.03
C ALA A 281 10.25 20.92 -29.46
N THR A 282 10.58 20.98 -28.17
CA THR A 282 11.33 19.91 -27.48
C THR A 282 10.54 18.60 -27.43
N VAL A 283 9.22 18.68 -27.22
CA VAL A 283 8.35 17.48 -27.19
C VAL A 283 8.34 16.82 -28.58
N VAL A 284 8.12 17.56 -29.65
CA VAL A 284 8.07 17.00 -31.03
C VAL A 284 9.42 16.44 -31.46
N GLU A 285 10.53 17.06 -31.05
CA GLU A 285 11.88 16.53 -31.30
C GLU A 285 12.08 15.15 -30.67
N ARG A 286 11.58 14.95 -29.45
CA ARG A 286 11.71 13.69 -28.70
C ARG A 286 10.67 12.66 -29.07
N LEU A 287 9.46 13.10 -29.41
CA LEU A 287 8.26 12.29 -29.66
C LEU A 287 7.59 12.76 -30.97
N PRO A 288 8.10 12.35 -32.12
CA PRO A 288 7.65 12.85 -33.43
C PRO A 288 6.22 12.45 -33.81
N ASN A 289 5.62 11.52 -33.06
CA ASN A 289 4.22 11.10 -33.21
C ASN A 289 3.22 11.99 -32.44
N VAL A 290 3.70 13.06 -31.77
CA VAL A 290 2.87 14.01 -31.02
C VAL A 290 2.48 15.17 -31.91
N VAL A 291 1.25 15.63 -31.79
CA VAL A 291 0.73 16.78 -32.57
C VAL A 291 0.82 18.04 -31.70
N ALA A 292 1.73 18.96 -32.04
CA ALA A 292 1.87 20.23 -31.32
C ALA A 292 0.91 21.30 -31.91
N ALA A 293 -0.39 21.05 -31.78
CA ALA A 293 -1.41 21.98 -32.23
C ALA A 293 -2.73 21.74 -31.47
N PRO A 294 -3.54 22.78 -31.21
CA PRO A 294 -4.88 22.64 -30.64
C PRO A 294 -5.78 21.77 -31.53
N GLY A 295 -6.83 21.22 -30.96
CA GLY A 295 -7.81 20.39 -31.64
C GLY A 295 -8.67 19.62 -30.66
N ARG A 296 -9.52 18.74 -31.15
CA ARG A 296 -10.39 17.94 -30.31
C ARG A 296 -9.57 17.01 -29.43
N VAL A 297 -9.91 16.95 -28.14
CA VAL A 297 -9.36 16.04 -27.12
C VAL A 297 -10.51 15.44 -26.32
N GLN A 298 -10.26 14.29 -25.65
CA GLN A 298 -11.21 13.63 -24.76
C GLN A 298 -10.81 13.76 -23.28
N SER A 299 -9.55 14.17 -22.99
CA SER A 299 -9.10 14.49 -21.65
C SER A 299 -8.00 15.54 -21.71
N LEU A 300 -7.72 16.18 -20.57
CA LEU A 300 -6.62 17.15 -20.42
C LEU A 300 -5.71 16.78 -19.25
N VAL A 301 -4.42 17.08 -19.39
CA VAL A 301 -3.40 17.00 -18.33
C VAL A 301 -2.76 18.37 -18.20
N LEU A 302 -2.85 18.95 -17.00
CA LEU A 302 -2.44 20.33 -16.76
C LEU A 302 -1.54 20.45 -15.53
N GLY A 303 -0.52 21.28 -15.59
CA GLY A 303 0.14 21.81 -14.40
C GLY A 303 1.55 21.33 -14.14
N SER A 304 1.93 20.11 -14.54
CA SER A 304 3.30 19.61 -14.34
C SER A 304 4.33 20.57 -14.90
N GLY A 305 5.22 21.10 -14.05
CA GLY A 305 6.32 21.98 -14.44
C GLY A 305 5.91 23.34 -15.05
N TRP A 306 4.74 23.85 -14.75
CA TRP A 306 4.32 25.19 -15.20
C TRP A 306 5.16 26.30 -14.58
N GLY A 307 5.57 26.11 -13.32
CA GLY A 307 6.17 27.18 -12.55
C GLY A 307 5.18 28.35 -12.37
N ARG A 308 5.69 29.57 -12.46
CA ARG A 308 4.83 30.76 -12.39
C ARG A 308 4.15 31.00 -13.73
N ARG A 309 2.87 30.63 -13.85
CA ARG A 309 2.06 30.80 -15.05
C ARG A 309 0.90 31.78 -14.84
N PRO A 310 1.00 33.00 -15.37
CA PRO A 310 0.01 34.07 -15.10
C PRO A 310 -1.41 33.74 -15.56
N ASP A 311 -1.58 32.97 -16.63
CA ASP A 311 -2.87 32.55 -17.18
C ASP A 311 -3.34 31.17 -16.67
N GLY A 312 -2.59 30.56 -15.74
CA GLY A 312 -2.83 29.19 -15.26
C GLY A 312 -4.23 29.01 -14.65
N ALA A 313 -4.66 29.92 -13.77
CA ALA A 313 -5.99 29.84 -13.16
C ALA A 313 -7.12 29.89 -14.20
N ARG A 314 -6.97 30.72 -15.23
CA ARG A 314 -7.94 30.80 -16.34
C ARG A 314 -7.97 29.51 -17.16
N ILE A 315 -6.80 28.87 -17.39
CA ILE A 315 -6.70 27.61 -18.13
C ILE A 315 -7.36 26.48 -17.34
N VAL A 316 -7.07 26.39 -16.02
CA VAL A 316 -7.68 25.40 -15.14
C VAL A 316 -9.19 25.56 -15.11
N ALA A 317 -9.70 26.77 -14.89
CA ALA A 317 -11.15 27.03 -14.87
C ALA A 317 -11.80 26.64 -16.21
N ALA A 318 -11.23 27.08 -17.34
CA ALA A 318 -11.76 26.75 -18.66
C ALA A 318 -11.75 25.23 -18.98
N ALA A 319 -10.76 24.49 -18.48
CA ALA A 319 -10.71 23.04 -18.64
C ALA A 319 -11.81 22.34 -17.85
N ILE A 320 -12.08 22.79 -16.63
CA ILE A 320 -13.14 22.25 -15.77
C ILE A 320 -14.52 22.58 -16.34
N ASP A 321 -14.73 23.85 -16.73
CA ASP A 321 -15.99 24.32 -17.34
C ASP A 321 -16.30 23.60 -18.67
N GLY A 322 -15.25 23.14 -19.38
CA GLY A 322 -15.36 22.39 -20.62
C GLY A 322 -15.96 20.99 -20.47
N GLY A 323 -16.12 20.47 -19.23
CA GLY A 323 -16.79 19.21 -18.93
C GLY A 323 -16.04 17.96 -19.41
N LEU A 324 -14.74 18.09 -19.78
CA LEU A 324 -13.88 16.94 -20.07
C LEU A 324 -13.22 16.44 -18.79
N PRO A 325 -12.88 15.14 -18.71
CA PRO A 325 -12.00 14.64 -17.65
C PRO A 325 -10.64 15.37 -17.66
N VAL A 326 -10.22 15.85 -16.49
CA VAL A 326 -8.99 16.66 -16.33
C VAL A 326 -8.10 16.09 -15.25
N VAL A 327 -6.81 15.94 -15.54
CA VAL A 327 -5.77 15.67 -14.54
C VAL A 327 -5.10 17.01 -14.18
N LEU A 328 -5.12 17.33 -12.89
CA LEU A 328 -4.43 18.50 -12.34
C LEU A 328 -3.27 18.04 -11.47
N ASP A 329 -2.07 18.38 -11.85
CA ASP A 329 -0.83 17.98 -11.18
C ASP A 329 0.04 19.19 -10.81
N ALA A 330 0.89 19.04 -9.82
CA ALA A 330 1.92 19.99 -9.44
C ALA A 330 1.41 21.44 -9.28
N ASP A 331 1.85 22.37 -10.15
CA ASP A 331 1.56 23.78 -10.02
C ASP A 331 0.06 24.11 -10.23
N ALA A 332 -0.67 23.31 -11.02
CA ALA A 332 -2.12 23.47 -11.19
C ALA A 332 -2.90 23.25 -9.88
N LEU A 333 -2.38 22.45 -8.95
CA LEU A 333 -3.00 22.22 -7.63
C LEU A 333 -3.07 23.47 -6.75
N THR A 334 -2.32 24.50 -7.08
CA THR A 334 -2.37 25.82 -6.37
C THR A 334 -3.36 26.78 -6.99
N LEU A 335 -4.01 26.40 -8.08
CA LEU A 335 -4.87 27.25 -8.92
C LEU A 335 -6.30 26.71 -9.02
N LEU A 336 -6.69 25.83 -8.07
CA LEU A 336 -8.01 25.20 -8.07
C LEU A 336 -9.12 26.23 -7.86
N PRO A 337 -10.21 26.17 -8.64
CA PRO A 337 -11.42 26.92 -8.33
C PRO A 337 -12.08 26.36 -7.05
N GLU A 338 -13.03 27.11 -6.54
CA GLU A 338 -13.71 26.80 -5.27
C GLU A 338 -14.49 25.47 -5.30
N VAL A 339 -15.02 25.11 -6.47
CA VAL A 339 -15.80 23.89 -6.67
C VAL A 339 -15.25 23.08 -7.83
N LEU A 340 -15.04 21.79 -7.59
CA LEU A 340 -14.66 20.80 -8.58
C LEU A 340 -15.75 19.72 -8.71
N HIS A 341 -15.62 18.85 -9.68
CA HIS A 341 -16.49 17.69 -9.87
C HIS A 341 -15.69 16.37 -9.92
N ALA A 342 -16.38 15.24 -9.82
CA ALA A 342 -15.76 13.92 -9.70
C ALA A 342 -14.88 13.52 -10.90
N ASP A 343 -15.10 14.11 -12.08
CA ASP A 343 -14.33 13.88 -13.30
C ASP A 343 -13.01 14.65 -13.32
N VAL A 344 -12.69 15.43 -12.30
CA VAL A 344 -11.38 16.03 -12.06
C VAL A 344 -10.53 15.08 -11.22
N LEU A 345 -9.32 14.79 -11.69
CA LEU A 345 -8.32 14.01 -10.98
C LEU A 345 -7.23 14.93 -10.46
N LEU A 346 -7.09 15.02 -9.15
CA LEU A 346 -5.95 15.68 -8.49
C LEU A 346 -4.88 14.64 -8.19
N THR A 347 -3.62 14.94 -8.52
CA THR A 347 -2.49 14.03 -8.30
C THR A 347 -1.43 14.60 -7.35
N PRO A 348 -1.79 15.02 -6.11
CA PRO A 348 -0.83 15.59 -5.18
C PRO A 348 0.15 14.55 -4.62
N HIS A 349 1.39 14.96 -4.35
CA HIS A 349 2.23 14.28 -3.37
C HIS A 349 1.93 14.82 -1.96
N ALA A 350 2.48 14.19 -0.90
CA ALA A 350 2.17 14.55 0.48
C ALA A 350 2.41 16.04 0.81
N GLY A 351 3.43 16.68 0.23
CA GLY A 351 3.69 18.11 0.45
C GLY A 351 2.72 19.04 -0.27
N GLU A 352 2.22 18.66 -1.43
CA GLU A 352 1.16 19.39 -2.17
C GLU A 352 -0.18 19.25 -1.46
N LEU A 353 -0.50 18.04 -1.01
CA LEU A 353 -1.73 17.79 -0.27
C LEU A 353 -1.73 18.51 1.10
N ALA A 354 -0.60 18.54 1.79
CA ALA A 354 -0.44 19.29 3.04
C ALA A 354 -0.76 20.78 2.88
N ARG A 355 -0.30 21.40 1.77
CA ARG A 355 -0.62 22.79 1.43
C ARG A 355 -2.10 22.97 1.08
N LEU A 356 -2.69 22.05 0.32
CA LEU A 356 -4.09 22.08 -0.07
C LEU A 356 -5.03 22.00 1.15
N LEU A 357 -4.69 21.16 2.13
CA LEU A 357 -5.48 20.93 3.33
C LEU A 357 -5.10 21.84 4.50
N ASP A 358 -4.05 22.66 4.37
CA ASP A 358 -3.48 23.50 5.44
C ASP A 358 -3.14 22.69 6.70
N VAL A 359 -2.45 21.56 6.54
CA VAL A 359 -2.03 20.67 7.63
C VAL A 359 -0.54 20.31 7.51
N PRO A 360 0.12 19.89 8.61
CA PRO A 360 1.49 19.39 8.52
C PRO A 360 1.63 18.17 7.59
N ARG A 361 2.73 18.11 6.84
CA ARG A 361 3.03 16.98 5.95
C ARG A 361 3.08 15.63 6.68
N GLU A 362 3.52 15.63 7.92
CA GLU A 362 3.62 14.45 8.78
C GLU A 362 2.23 13.85 9.05
N GLN A 363 1.18 14.66 9.13
CA GLN A 363 -0.20 14.19 9.26
C GLN A 363 -0.65 13.43 8.01
N ILE A 364 -0.32 13.92 6.82
CA ILE A 364 -0.62 13.24 5.55
C ILE A 364 0.07 11.87 5.48
N THR A 365 1.36 11.82 5.85
CA THR A 365 2.14 10.57 5.78
C THR A 365 1.78 9.56 6.86
N ALA A 366 1.27 10.03 8.01
CA ALA A 366 0.82 9.17 9.10
C ALA A 366 -0.52 8.49 8.81
N ASP A 367 -1.43 9.18 8.11
CA ASP A 367 -2.72 8.63 7.69
C ASP A 367 -3.09 9.09 6.27
N PRO A 368 -2.52 8.45 5.24
CA PRO A 368 -2.76 8.84 3.85
C PRO A 368 -4.21 8.57 3.40
N VAL A 369 -4.91 7.63 4.04
CA VAL A 369 -6.31 7.30 3.71
C VAL A 369 -7.24 8.42 4.19
N ALA A 370 -7.13 8.83 5.45
CA ALA A 370 -7.91 9.95 5.98
C ALA A 370 -7.60 11.25 5.24
N ALA A 371 -6.31 11.51 4.92
CA ALA A 371 -5.90 12.69 4.18
C ALA A 371 -6.50 12.74 2.76
N ALA A 372 -6.50 11.64 2.04
CA ALA A 372 -7.12 11.57 0.72
C ALA A 372 -8.63 11.78 0.78
N ARG A 373 -9.32 11.18 1.77
CA ARG A 373 -10.75 11.41 2.00
C ARG A 373 -11.07 12.87 2.36
N GLN A 374 -10.25 13.49 3.19
CA GLN A 374 -10.41 14.91 3.54
C GLN A 374 -10.29 15.80 2.29
N ALA A 375 -9.33 15.52 1.41
CA ALA A 375 -9.18 16.25 0.16
C ALA A 375 -10.39 16.08 -0.76
N VAL A 376 -10.92 14.86 -0.90
CA VAL A 376 -12.17 14.60 -1.63
C VAL A 376 -13.33 15.40 -1.06
N ALA A 377 -13.50 15.40 0.26
CA ALA A 377 -14.57 16.14 0.92
C ALA A 377 -14.45 17.65 0.73
N GLN A 378 -13.23 18.19 0.72
CA GLN A 378 -12.97 19.61 0.56
C GLN A 378 -13.11 20.08 -0.91
N THR A 379 -12.71 19.24 -1.87
CA THR A 379 -12.60 19.67 -3.28
C THR A 379 -13.73 19.14 -4.17
N GLY A 380 -14.39 18.04 -3.80
CA GLY A 380 -15.35 17.35 -4.66
C GLY A 380 -14.71 16.55 -5.80
N ALA A 381 -13.40 16.54 -5.94
CA ALA A 381 -12.64 15.85 -6.99
C ALA A 381 -12.17 14.46 -6.54
N THR A 382 -11.84 13.59 -7.50
CA THR A 382 -11.07 12.37 -7.24
C THR A 382 -9.62 12.72 -6.93
N VAL A 383 -9.03 12.07 -5.94
CA VAL A 383 -7.65 12.35 -5.49
C VAL A 383 -6.81 11.08 -5.58
N LEU A 384 -5.70 11.14 -6.32
CA LEU A 384 -4.61 10.18 -6.30
C LEU A 384 -3.46 10.77 -5.47
N LEU A 385 -3.40 10.44 -4.20
CA LEU A 385 -2.28 10.81 -3.33
C LEU A 385 -1.05 9.96 -3.65
N LYS A 386 -0.01 10.61 -4.17
CA LYS A 386 1.28 10.00 -4.49
C LYS A 386 2.11 9.79 -3.22
N GLY A 387 2.68 8.60 -3.05
CA GLY A 387 3.52 8.27 -1.89
C GLY A 387 4.02 6.83 -1.91
N ALA A 388 4.55 6.38 -0.77
CA ALA A 388 4.97 4.98 -0.58
C ALA A 388 3.80 4.00 -0.74
N SER A 389 2.59 4.40 -0.30
CA SER A 389 1.31 3.83 -0.73
C SER A 389 0.62 4.86 -1.61
N GLN A 390 0.21 4.49 -2.81
CA GLN A 390 -0.56 5.36 -3.69
C GLN A 390 -2.04 5.13 -3.45
N VAL A 391 -2.71 6.18 -3.00
CA VAL A 391 -4.08 6.14 -2.45
C VAL A 391 -5.03 6.87 -3.39
N VAL A 392 -6.09 6.20 -3.83
CA VAL A 392 -7.13 6.79 -4.66
C VAL A 392 -8.43 6.88 -3.87
N ALA A 393 -8.87 8.10 -3.59
CA ALA A 393 -10.16 8.39 -2.98
C ALA A 393 -11.07 9.11 -3.98
N THR A 394 -12.33 8.72 -4.03
CA THR A 394 -13.29 9.24 -5.03
C THR A 394 -14.62 9.62 -4.35
N PRO A 395 -15.25 10.72 -4.73
CA PRO A 395 -16.56 11.11 -4.20
C PRO A 395 -17.59 9.99 -4.37
N GLY A 396 -18.39 9.74 -3.32
CA GLY A 396 -19.44 8.72 -3.36
C GLY A 396 -18.97 7.27 -3.23
N HIS A 397 -17.67 7.01 -3.07
CA HIS A 397 -17.13 5.68 -2.81
C HIS A 397 -16.70 5.54 -1.34
N GLU A 398 -17.23 4.51 -0.66
CA GLU A 398 -16.93 4.27 0.76
C GLU A 398 -15.49 3.74 0.96
N ALA A 399 -15.09 2.74 0.18
CA ALA A 399 -13.75 2.19 0.25
C ALA A 399 -12.76 3.03 -0.57
N VAL A 400 -11.59 3.26 0.00
CA VAL A 400 -10.46 3.87 -0.69
C VAL A 400 -9.66 2.78 -1.42
N GLU A 401 -9.11 3.08 -2.58
CA GLU A 401 -8.30 2.11 -3.33
C GLU A 401 -6.82 2.37 -3.15
N LEU A 402 -6.06 1.30 -2.98
CA LEU A 402 -4.60 1.32 -3.04
C LEU A 402 -4.13 0.69 -4.35
N ALA A 403 -3.30 1.42 -5.07
CA ALA A 403 -2.62 0.88 -6.24
C ALA A 403 -1.66 -0.27 -5.85
N VAL A 404 -1.28 -1.07 -6.83
CA VAL A 404 -0.25 -2.11 -6.65
C VAL A 404 1.02 -1.45 -6.06
N PRO A 405 1.58 -2.00 -4.98
CA PRO A 405 2.77 -1.43 -4.38
C PRO A 405 3.97 -1.43 -5.32
N GLY A 406 4.61 -0.27 -5.45
CA GLY A 406 5.81 -0.09 -6.27
C GLY A 406 7.10 -0.13 -5.45
N PRO A 407 8.25 -0.34 -6.11
CA PRO A 407 9.54 -0.20 -5.48
C PRO A 407 9.89 1.28 -5.24
N ALA A 408 10.82 1.55 -4.33
CA ALA A 408 11.32 2.90 -4.07
C ALA A 408 11.96 3.59 -5.28
N TRP A 409 12.26 2.86 -6.36
CA TRP A 409 12.76 3.40 -7.63
C TRP A 409 11.80 4.40 -8.28
N THR A 410 10.50 4.37 -7.96
CA THR A 410 9.56 5.39 -8.43
C THR A 410 9.74 6.75 -7.75
N ALA A 411 10.51 6.83 -6.67
CA ALA A 411 10.85 8.09 -5.97
C ALA A 411 11.94 8.86 -6.71
N GLN A 412 11.71 9.18 -7.98
CA GLN A 412 12.59 9.96 -8.85
C GLN A 412 11.87 11.21 -9.34
N ALA A 413 12.66 12.27 -9.60
CA ALA A 413 12.14 13.46 -10.25
C ALA A 413 11.55 13.12 -11.63
N GLY A 414 10.38 13.66 -11.94
CA GLY A 414 9.67 13.40 -13.18
C GLY A 414 8.75 12.17 -13.19
N SER A 415 8.80 11.31 -12.15
CA SER A 415 7.86 10.17 -12.03
C SER A 415 6.40 10.63 -11.91
N GLY A 416 6.15 11.76 -11.24
CA GLY A 416 4.82 12.37 -11.14
C GLY A 416 4.32 12.89 -12.49
N ASP A 417 5.19 13.56 -13.25
CA ASP A 417 4.86 14.08 -14.59
C ASP A 417 4.47 12.92 -15.52
N LEU A 418 5.26 11.85 -15.52
CA LEU A 418 4.96 10.64 -16.30
C LEU A 418 3.60 10.04 -15.88
N LEU A 419 3.34 9.92 -14.57
CA LEU A 419 2.09 9.41 -14.03
C LEU A 419 0.88 10.23 -14.46
N ALA A 420 0.99 11.56 -14.44
CA ALA A 420 -0.07 12.46 -14.89
C ALA A 420 -0.42 12.19 -16.36
N GLY A 421 0.58 11.99 -17.21
CA GLY A 421 0.38 11.61 -18.61
C GLY A 421 -0.31 10.26 -18.79
N ILE A 422 0.07 9.24 -17.99
CA ILE A 422 -0.57 7.92 -18.00
C ILE A 422 -2.05 8.07 -17.61
N CYS A 423 -2.36 8.80 -16.53
CA CYS A 423 -3.74 9.08 -16.11
C CYS A 423 -4.54 9.73 -17.25
N GLY A 424 -3.97 10.76 -17.90
CA GLY A 424 -4.63 11.45 -19.02
C GLY A 424 -4.95 10.53 -20.18
N ALA A 425 -4.05 9.64 -20.56
CA ALA A 425 -4.28 8.65 -21.61
C ALA A 425 -5.43 7.68 -21.30
N LEU A 426 -5.48 7.18 -20.05
CA LEU A 426 -6.54 6.28 -19.62
C LEU A 426 -7.91 6.99 -19.54
N LEU A 427 -7.93 8.27 -19.13
CA LEU A 427 -9.13 9.10 -19.20
C LEU A 427 -9.58 9.33 -20.64
N ALA A 428 -8.65 9.62 -21.55
CA ALA A 428 -8.95 9.79 -22.96
C ALA A 428 -9.52 8.53 -23.61
N ALA A 429 -9.11 7.35 -23.14
CA ALA A 429 -9.65 6.06 -23.52
C ALA A 429 -11.06 5.78 -22.95
N GLY A 430 -11.64 6.71 -22.19
CA GLY A 430 -13.00 6.62 -21.65
C GLY A 430 -13.12 5.89 -20.31
N LEU A 431 -12.02 5.63 -19.62
CA LEU A 431 -12.10 5.02 -18.29
C LEU A 431 -12.63 6.03 -17.26
N PRO A 432 -13.47 5.57 -16.31
CA PRO A 432 -13.83 6.38 -15.15
C PRO A 432 -12.60 6.87 -14.40
N VAL A 433 -12.65 8.11 -13.85
CA VAL A 433 -11.50 8.77 -13.22
C VAL A 433 -10.85 7.92 -12.13
N ARG A 434 -11.67 7.29 -11.29
CA ARG A 434 -11.22 6.37 -10.26
C ARG A 434 -10.38 5.22 -10.82
N LEU A 435 -10.88 4.57 -11.86
CA LEU A 435 -10.22 3.44 -12.49
C LEU A 435 -8.93 3.87 -13.20
N ALA A 436 -8.97 4.99 -13.93
CA ALA A 436 -7.79 5.55 -14.60
C ALA A 436 -6.67 5.87 -13.60
N ALA A 437 -7.00 6.46 -12.46
CA ALA A 437 -6.05 6.81 -11.42
C ALA A 437 -5.34 5.59 -10.82
N VAL A 438 -6.10 4.57 -10.40
CA VAL A 438 -5.51 3.38 -9.76
C VAL A 438 -4.76 2.50 -10.75
N LEU A 439 -5.23 2.39 -11.99
CA LEU A 439 -4.53 1.67 -13.06
C LEU A 439 -3.22 2.36 -13.44
N ALA A 440 -3.22 3.69 -13.62
CA ALA A 440 -2.01 4.45 -13.94
C ALA A 440 -0.92 4.26 -12.89
N ALA A 441 -1.30 4.45 -11.61
CA ALA A 441 -0.40 4.27 -10.49
C ALA A 441 0.14 2.83 -10.40
N SER A 442 -0.73 1.84 -10.59
CA SER A 442 -0.38 0.42 -10.55
C SER A 442 0.51 0.00 -11.73
N ALA A 443 0.23 0.46 -12.93
CA ALA A 443 1.04 0.15 -14.11
C ALA A 443 2.45 0.73 -14.01
N GLN A 444 2.57 1.98 -13.54
CA GLN A 444 3.86 2.59 -13.26
C GLN A 444 4.65 1.79 -12.22
N ALA A 445 4.00 1.37 -11.14
CA ALA A 445 4.61 0.57 -10.08
C ALA A 445 5.10 -0.79 -10.61
N LEU A 446 4.30 -1.49 -11.39
CA LEU A 446 4.65 -2.78 -12.02
C LEU A 446 5.82 -2.64 -13.00
N ALA A 447 5.80 -1.60 -13.84
CA ALA A 447 6.88 -1.33 -14.77
C ALA A 447 8.20 -1.08 -14.03
N ALA A 448 8.18 -0.25 -12.98
CA ALA A 448 9.34 0.02 -12.14
C ALA A 448 9.84 -1.25 -11.40
N ALA A 449 8.94 -2.11 -10.97
CA ALA A 449 9.32 -3.37 -10.32
C ALA A 449 10.02 -4.34 -11.28
N ARG A 450 9.61 -4.38 -12.56
CA ARG A 450 10.21 -5.25 -13.57
C ARG A 450 11.55 -4.72 -14.11
N GLN A 451 11.68 -3.41 -14.24
CA GLN A 451 12.83 -2.78 -14.93
C GLN A 451 13.87 -2.18 -13.97
N GLY A 452 13.56 -2.15 -12.66
CA GLY A 452 14.49 -1.62 -11.67
C GLY A 452 14.62 -0.09 -11.74
N GLY A 453 15.81 0.42 -11.49
CA GLY A 453 16.11 1.85 -11.35
C GLY A 453 16.23 2.64 -12.65
N VAL A 454 15.52 2.28 -13.71
CA VAL A 454 15.51 3.06 -14.95
C VAL A 454 14.90 4.44 -14.71
N PRO A 455 15.37 5.49 -15.42
CA PRO A 455 14.78 6.81 -15.32
C PRO A 455 13.33 6.82 -15.87
N PRO A 456 12.47 7.74 -15.43
CA PRO A 456 11.05 7.74 -15.76
C PRO A 456 10.76 7.70 -17.28
N GLN A 457 11.53 8.42 -18.09
CA GLN A 457 11.37 8.44 -19.54
C GLN A 457 11.69 7.10 -20.23
N GLU A 458 12.40 6.20 -19.58
CA GLU A 458 12.75 4.87 -20.11
C GLU A 458 11.78 3.78 -19.66
N LEU A 459 10.90 4.09 -18.73
CA LEU A 459 9.96 3.13 -18.17
C LEU A 459 9.02 2.59 -19.24
N ASP A 460 9.07 1.30 -19.51
CA ASP A 460 8.22 0.62 -20.50
C ASP A 460 6.99 0.01 -19.83
N LEU A 461 5.84 0.64 -20.00
CA LEU A 461 4.57 0.18 -19.46
C LEU A 461 4.07 -1.08 -20.17
N GLN A 462 4.30 -1.22 -21.48
CA GLN A 462 3.81 -2.35 -22.26
C GLN A 462 4.50 -3.65 -21.84
N ALA A 463 5.81 -3.60 -21.60
CA ALA A 463 6.55 -4.74 -21.07
C ALA A 463 6.07 -5.17 -19.66
N ALA A 464 5.42 -4.27 -18.92
CA ALA A 464 4.87 -4.57 -17.61
C ALA A 464 3.46 -5.19 -17.67
N LEU A 465 2.75 -4.98 -18.75
CA LEU A 465 1.36 -5.37 -18.93
C LEU A 465 1.20 -6.60 -19.86
N GLY A 466 2.23 -6.98 -20.57
CA GLY A 466 2.34 -8.19 -21.40
C GLY A 466 3.16 -9.24 -20.71
#